data_e22d7a3e672ad4c7a5962b7561d77b4a
#
_entry.id   e22d7a3e672ad4c7a5962b7561d77b4a
#
_cell.length_a   1.000
_cell.length_b   1.000
_cell.length_c   1.000
_cell.angle_alpha   90.00
_cell.angle_beta   90.00
_cell.angle_gamma   90.00
#
_symmetry.space_group_name_H-M   'P 1'
#
loop_
_entity.id
_entity.type
_entity.pdbx_description
1 polymer ?
#
loop_
_entity_poly.entity_id
_entity_poly.type
_entity_poly.pdbx_seq_one_letter_code
_entity_poly.pdbx_strand_id
1 'polypeptide(L)'
;MVVGMPNVGKSSIINLMRTSMNSGYNAITNMENRRRRNASLSKKKRRSHVAKTGAKPGLTRHVAPIQITTDPNIFLFDTPGVMIPRIESDEIGFNLALANVLPEKIVEKELLAEHLLTIMNDRMANNNNNNKDHPQYIKALKLPMNKPIYDINELLDIVGNNIGRPSDTTSGSLDAATFILNKFNKGQFGKFLLDERQR
;
A
#
# COMPACT_ATOMS: atom_id res chain seq x y z
N MET A 1 -10.05 -5.11 18.29
CA MET A 1 -8.85 -4.26 18.27
C MET A 1 -8.06 -4.58 17.02
N VAL A 2 -7.53 -3.57 16.32
CA VAL A 2 -6.72 -3.75 15.11
C VAL A 2 -5.28 -3.37 15.41
N VAL A 3 -4.37 -4.33 15.30
CA VAL A 3 -2.94 -4.18 15.63
C VAL A 3 -2.09 -4.52 14.42
N GLY A 4 -0.94 -3.90 14.28
CA GLY A 4 0.04 -4.18 13.23
C GLY A 4 1.04 -3.03 13.04
N MET A 5 1.97 -3.23 12.13
CA MET A 5 3.02 -2.25 11.81
C MET A 5 2.45 -0.91 11.31
N PRO A 6 3.24 0.18 11.35
CA PRO A 6 2.84 1.45 10.74
C PRO A 6 2.49 1.29 9.25
N ASN A 7 1.62 2.14 8.74
CA ASN A 7 1.22 2.26 7.32
C ASN A 7 0.65 1.01 6.63
N VAL A 8 0.44 -0.11 7.33
CA VAL A 8 -0.15 -1.34 6.76
C VAL A 8 -1.65 -1.25 6.48
N GLY A 9 -2.25 -0.07 6.67
CA GLY A 9 -3.66 0.16 6.32
C GLY A 9 -4.67 -0.09 7.44
N LYS A 10 -4.28 -0.22 8.71
CA LYS A 10 -5.18 -0.44 9.86
C LYS A 10 -6.36 0.52 9.87
N SER A 11 -6.09 1.82 9.94
CA SER A 11 -7.10 2.87 9.96
C SER A 11 -7.95 2.90 8.67
N SER A 12 -7.35 2.54 7.53
CA SER A 12 -8.07 2.43 6.26
C SER A 12 -9.08 1.30 6.27
N ILE A 13 -8.70 0.13 6.81
CA ILE A 13 -9.60 -1.02 6.96
C ILE A 13 -10.76 -0.68 7.90
N ILE A 14 -10.49 -0.04 9.04
CA ILE A 14 -11.52 0.40 9.98
C ILE A 14 -12.53 1.34 9.29
N ASN A 15 -12.03 2.33 8.55
CA ASN A 15 -12.88 3.27 7.81
C ASN A 15 -13.69 2.57 6.71
N LEU A 16 -13.10 1.60 6.00
CA LEU A 16 -13.80 0.83 4.98
C LEU A 16 -14.93 -0.01 5.59
N MET A 17 -14.66 -0.74 6.67
CA MET A 17 -15.67 -1.53 7.39
C MET A 17 -16.82 -0.64 7.87
N ARG A 18 -16.50 0.52 8.45
CA ARG A 18 -17.50 1.50 8.89
C ARG A 18 -18.36 1.99 7.73
N THR A 19 -17.74 2.33 6.59
CA THR A 19 -18.47 2.81 5.41
C THR A 19 -19.36 1.73 4.84
N SER A 20 -18.86 0.50 4.72
CA SER A 20 -19.60 -0.65 4.20
C SER A 20 -20.82 -0.98 5.05
N MET A 21 -20.64 -1.08 6.38
CA MET A 21 -21.75 -1.39 7.30
C MET A 21 -22.81 -0.28 7.35
N ASN A 22 -22.37 0.99 7.37
CA ASN A 22 -23.32 2.11 7.37
C ASN A 22 -24.01 2.31 6.00
N SER A 23 -23.42 1.92 4.88
CA SER A 23 -24.07 1.98 3.57
C SER A 23 -25.23 0.99 3.45
N GLY A 24 -25.06 -0.22 3.95
CA GLY A 24 -26.14 -1.21 4.04
C GLY A 24 -27.30 -0.73 4.93
N TYR A 25 -26.99 -0.18 6.11
CA TYR A 25 -27.97 0.34 7.04
C TYR A 25 -28.73 1.57 6.47
N ASN A 26 -28.00 2.50 5.82
CA ASN A 26 -28.60 3.67 5.19
C ASN A 26 -29.53 3.30 4.00
N ALA A 27 -29.25 2.21 3.28
CA ALA A 27 -30.15 1.73 2.22
C ALA A 27 -31.48 1.24 2.79
N ILE A 28 -31.46 0.48 3.90
CA ILE A 28 -32.65 -0.02 4.59
C ILE A 28 -33.45 1.11 5.24
N THR A 29 -32.76 1.99 5.99
CA THR A 29 -33.43 3.13 6.67
C THR A 29 -33.95 4.18 5.71
N ASN A 30 -33.35 4.37 4.53
CA ASN A 30 -33.89 5.24 3.49
C ASN A 30 -35.15 4.67 2.84
N MET A 31 -35.32 3.37 2.73
CA MET A 31 -36.57 2.75 2.32
C MET A 31 -37.71 2.94 3.35
N GLU A 32 -37.39 2.80 4.64
CA GLU A 32 -38.37 3.04 5.72
C GLU A 32 -38.71 4.55 5.90
N ASN A 33 -37.70 5.41 5.81
CA ASN A 33 -37.89 6.86 5.91
C ASN A 33 -38.62 7.49 4.70
N ARG A 34 -38.60 6.86 3.53
CA ARG A 34 -39.47 7.26 2.40
C ARG A 34 -40.95 7.05 2.73
N ARG A 35 -41.28 6.13 3.63
CA ARG A 35 -42.65 5.90 4.11
C ARG A 35 -43.07 6.87 5.25
N ARG A 36 -42.14 7.56 5.93
CA ARG A 36 -42.39 8.45 7.09
C ARG A 36 -42.08 9.92 6.85
N ARG A 37 -42.06 10.43 5.63
CA ARG A 37 -41.74 11.83 5.33
C ARG A 37 -42.89 12.78 5.64
N ASN A 38 -43.29 12.91 6.91
CA ASN A 38 -44.13 14.02 7.38
C ASN A 38 -43.82 14.48 8.81
N ALA A 39 -42.59 14.37 9.29
CA ALA A 39 -42.23 14.95 10.57
C ALA A 39 -40.82 15.55 10.50
N SER A 40 -40.81 16.87 10.49
CA SER A 40 -39.62 17.69 10.65
C SER A 40 -38.91 17.39 11.97
N LEU A 41 -37.63 17.08 11.94
CA LEU A 41 -36.71 17.38 13.04
C LEU A 41 -35.26 17.29 12.51
N SER A 42 -34.59 18.43 12.54
CA SER A 42 -33.18 18.58 12.22
C SER A 42 -32.31 17.78 13.19
N LYS A 43 -31.92 16.56 12.81
CA LYS A 43 -30.89 15.82 13.56
C LYS A 43 -29.51 16.43 13.22
N LYS A 44 -28.95 17.20 14.16
CA LYS A 44 -27.53 17.56 14.19
C LYS A 44 -26.71 16.30 13.86
N LYS A 45 -26.04 16.27 12.71
CA LYS A 45 -25.08 15.21 12.34
C LYS A 45 -23.99 15.20 13.40
N ARG A 46 -24.05 14.24 14.34
CA ARG A 46 -22.91 13.96 15.23
C ARG A 46 -21.72 13.64 14.33
N ARG A 47 -20.66 14.45 14.40
CA ARG A 47 -19.38 14.18 13.74
C ARG A 47 -18.85 12.89 14.33
N SER A 48 -19.06 11.78 13.64
CA SER A 48 -18.47 10.50 14.02
C SER A 48 -16.96 10.60 13.83
N HIS A 49 -16.19 10.23 14.86
CA HIS A 49 -14.74 10.16 14.76
C HIS A 49 -14.35 9.19 13.64
N VAL A 50 -13.65 9.69 12.64
CA VAL A 50 -13.08 8.91 11.54
C VAL A 50 -11.64 8.64 11.90
N ALA A 51 -11.16 7.41 11.64
CA ALA A 51 -9.75 7.09 11.82
C ALA A 51 -8.90 7.98 10.88
N LYS A 52 -7.84 8.57 11.42
CA LYS A 52 -6.91 9.39 10.62
C LYS A 52 -6.13 8.49 9.68
N THR A 53 -6.24 8.74 8.38
CA THR A 53 -5.50 8.02 7.34
C THR A 53 -4.53 8.97 6.64
N GLY A 54 -3.36 8.47 6.25
CA GLY A 54 -2.36 9.22 5.51
C GLY A 54 -1.08 8.42 5.29
N ALA A 55 -0.26 8.85 4.35
CA ALA A 55 1.00 8.18 4.00
C ALA A 55 2.13 8.36 5.03
N LYS A 56 1.92 9.22 6.07
CA LYS A 56 2.97 9.46 7.07
C LYS A 56 2.86 8.46 8.22
N PRO A 57 3.95 7.79 8.62
CA PRO A 57 3.97 6.95 9.81
C PRO A 57 3.68 7.77 11.08
N GLY A 58 3.03 7.13 12.07
CA GLY A 58 2.75 7.76 13.37
C GLY A 58 1.55 8.70 13.40
N LEU A 59 0.62 8.61 12.44
CA LEU A 59 -0.63 9.39 12.45
C LEU A 59 -1.54 9.03 13.60
N THR A 60 -1.66 7.75 13.95
CA THR A 60 -2.39 7.26 15.11
C THR A 60 -1.46 7.24 16.30
N ARG A 61 -1.66 8.15 17.28
CA ARG A 61 -0.80 8.29 18.47
C ARG A 61 -1.39 7.67 19.72
N HIS A 62 -2.70 7.48 19.75
CA HIS A 62 -3.43 6.95 20.90
C HIS A 62 -4.41 5.87 20.43
N VAL A 63 -4.66 4.90 21.30
CA VAL A 63 -5.72 3.92 21.06
C VAL A 63 -7.06 4.65 21.15
N ALA A 64 -7.86 4.60 20.10
CA ALA A 64 -9.15 5.26 20.04
C ALA A 64 -10.25 4.29 19.62
N PRO A 65 -11.39 4.27 20.34
CA PRO A 65 -12.56 3.53 19.90
C PRO A 65 -13.23 4.26 18.75
N ILE A 66 -13.47 3.54 17.66
CA ILE A 66 -14.15 4.04 16.47
C ILE A 66 -15.43 3.22 16.28
N GLN A 67 -16.56 3.91 16.34
CA GLN A 67 -17.86 3.26 16.14
C GLN A 67 -18.03 2.84 14.68
N ILE A 68 -18.23 1.54 14.45
CA ILE A 68 -18.41 0.94 13.12
C ILE A 68 -19.88 0.94 12.74
N THR A 69 -20.76 0.54 13.67
CA THR A 69 -22.21 0.55 13.48
C THR A 69 -22.91 0.93 14.79
N THR A 70 -24.15 1.37 14.68
CA THR A 70 -25.00 1.77 15.83
C THR A 70 -25.98 0.67 16.22
N ASP A 71 -26.28 -0.26 15.31
CA ASP A 71 -27.19 -1.36 15.56
C ASP A 71 -26.70 -2.63 14.80
N PRO A 72 -26.15 -3.61 15.49
CA PRO A 72 -25.73 -3.54 16.90
C PRO A 72 -24.62 -2.51 17.13
N ASN A 73 -24.46 -2.03 18.35
CA ASN A 73 -23.46 -1.01 18.69
C ASN A 73 -22.06 -1.64 18.77
N ILE A 74 -21.27 -1.55 17.68
CA ILE A 74 -19.94 -2.16 17.56
C ILE A 74 -18.87 -1.07 17.46
N PHE A 75 -17.83 -1.22 18.29
CA PHE A 75 -16.63 -0.39 18.25
C PHE A 75 -15.39 -1.22 17.87
N LEU A 76 -14.54 -0.65 17.04
CA LEU A 76 -13.18 -1.12 16.83
C LEU A 76 -12.17 -0.16 17.43
N PHE A 77 -11.11 -0.68 18.04
CA PHE A 77 -10.02 0.11 18.54
C PHE A 77 -8.94 0.22 17.49
N ASP A 78 -8.68 1.46 17.03
CA ASP A 78 -7.50 1.77 16.21
C ASP A 78 -6.30 1.96 17.12
N THR A 79 -5.19 1.29 16.80
CA THR A 79 -3.97 1.35 17.60
C THR A 79 -2.84 2.01 16.83
N PRO A 80 -1.92 2.71 17.54
CA PRO A 80 -0.65 3.10 16.94
C PRO A 80 0.06 1.92 16.30
N GLY A 81 0.81 2.17 15.22
CA GLY A 81 1.64 1.15 14.61
C GLY A 81 2.72 0.66 15.58
N VAL A 82 2.84 -0.66 15.71
CA VAL A 82 3.92 -1.28 16.48
C VAL A 82 5.06 -1.60 15.53
N MET A 83 6.25 -1.10 15.84
CA MET A 83 7.47 -1.31 15.06
C MET A 83 8.40 -2.23 15.84
N ILE A 84 9.19 -3.05 15.13
CA ILE A 84 10.28 -3.79 15.76
C ILE A 84 11.31 -2.80 16.31
N PRO A 85 11.85 -3.02 17.51
CA PRO A 85 12.73 -2.05 18.17
C PRO A 85 14.07 -1.87 17.45
N ARG A 86 14.50 -2.86 16.67
CA ARG A 86 15.78 -2.86 15.94
C ARG A 86 15.62 -3.58 14.60
N ILE A 87 16.19 -2.99 13.54
CA ILE A 87 16.35 -3.62 12.23
C ILE A 87 17.68 -4.35 12.25
N GLU A 88 17.68 -5.67 12.09
CA GLU A 88 18.84 -6.52 12.29
C GLU A 88 19.75 -6.60 11.04
N SER A 89 19.18 -6.36 9.85
CA SER A 89 19.92 -6.38 8.60
C SER A 89 19.38 -5.35 7.61
N ASP A 90 20.23 -4.97 6.64
CA ASP A 90 19.83 -4.07 5.56
C ASP A 90 18.71 -4.64 4.72
N GLU A 91 18.70 -5.96 4.48
CA GLU A 91 17.64 -6.66 3.75
C GLU A 91 16.28 -6.48 4.42
N ILE A 92 16.19 -6.68 5.74
CA ILE A 92 14.98 -6.42 6.51
C ILE A 92 14.58 -4.95 6.39
N GLY A 93 15.56 -4.05 6.44
CA GLY A 93 15.35 -2.60 6.26
C GLY A 93 14.72 -2.27 4.89
N PHE A 94 15.27 -2.83 3.82
CA PHE A 94 14.71 -2.65 2.46
C PHE A 94 13.31 -3.25 2.32
N ASN A 95 13.08 -4.44 2.85
CA ASN A 95 11.76 -5.08 2.81
C ASN A 95 10.70 -4.27 3.56
N LEU A 96 11.06 -3.70 4.72
CA LEU A 96 10.18 -2.78 5.47
C LEU A 96 9.93 -1.46 4.71
N ALA A 97 10.94 -0.95 4.00
CA ALA A 97 10.79 0.24 3.16
C ALA A 97 9.88 -0.05 1.95
N LEU A 98 10.04 -1.18 1.26
CA LEU A 98 9.15 -1.62 0.19
C LEU A 98 7.69 -1.79 0.65
N ALA A 99 7.49 -2.25 1.89
CA ALA A 99 6.17 -2.34 2.51
C ALA A 99 5.61 -0.99 3.01
N ASN A 100 6.30 0.13 2.75
CA ASN A 100 5.97 1.49 3.24
C ASN A 100 5.85 1.59 4.77
N VAL A 101 6.52 0.71 5.51
CA VAL A 101 6.56 0.74 6.98
C VAL A 101 7.52 1.81 7.47
N LEU A 102 8.65 1.99 6.75
CA LEU A 102 9.64 3.04 7.01
C LEU A 102 9.26 4.36 6.29
N PRO A 103 9.67 5.51 6.85
CA PRO A 103 9.55 6.80 6.17
C PRO A 103 10.36 6.82 4.86
N GLU A 104 9.81 7.41 3.79
CA GLU A 104 10.42 7.48 2.45
C GLU A 104 11.83 8.09 2.42
N LYS A 105 12.21 8.85 3.46
CA LYS A 105 13.50 9.54 3.52
C LYS A 105 14.66 8.68 4.05
N ILE A 106 14.38 7.47 4.52
CA ILE A 106 15.40 6.62 5.16
C ILE A 106 16.23 5.86 4.13
N VAL A 107 15.63 5.53 2.98
CA VAL A 107 16.28 4.76 1.92
C VAL A 107 16.17 5.54 0.62
N GLU A 108 17.27 5.62 -0.13
CA GLU A 108 17.29 6.18 -1.47
C GLU A 108 16.41 5.32 -2.40
N LYS A 109 15.63 5.98 -3.25
CA LYS A 109 14.63 5.29 -4.07
C LYS A 109 15.25 4.42 -5.15
N GLU A 110 16.37 4.85 -5.69
CA GLU A 110 17.15 4.09 -6.67
C GLU A 110 17.65 2.77 -6.06
N LEU A 111 18.22 2.83 -4.86
CA LEU A 111 18.68 1.66 -4.14
C LEU A 111 17.52 0.73 -3.76
N LEU A 112 16.38 1.30 -3.40
CA LEU A 112 15.17 0.53 -3.11
C LEU A 112 14.59 -0.14 -4.38
N ALA A 113 14.68 0.52 -5.53
CA ALA A 113 14.27 -0.05 -6.81
C ALA A 113 15.23 -1.17 -7.27
N GLU A 114 16.52 -1.05 -6.99
CA GLU A 114 17.52 -2.10 -7.25
C GLU A 114 17.24 -3.35 -6.40
N HIS A 115 17.00 -3.18 -5.10
CA HIS A 115 16.61 -4.29 -4.23
C HIS A 115 15.32 -4.97 -4.72
N LEU A 116 14.32 -4.20 -5.13
CA LEU A 116 13.09 -4.73 -5.70
C LEU A 116 13.37 -5.52 -6.99
N LEU A 117 14.24 -5.01 -7.88
CA LEU A 117 14.62 -5.70 -9.11
C LEU A 117 15.27 -7.06 -8.84
N THR A 118 16.15 -7.12 -7.84
CA THR A 118 16.78 -8.37 -7.39
C THR A 118 15.73 -9.38 -6.94
N ILE A 119 14.81 -8.99 -6.05
CA ILE A 119 13.72 -9.87 -5.58
C ILE A 119 12.87 -10.37 -6.76
N MET A 120 12.54 -9.50 -7.73
CA MET A 120 11.74 -9.88 -8.89
C MET A 120 12.45 -10.90 -9.76
N ASN A 121 13.77 -10.76 -9.97
CA ASN A 121 14.57 -11.68 -10.78
C ASN A 121 14.82 -13.02 -10.07
N ASP A 122 15.13 -13.03 -8.78
CA ASP A 122 15.31 -14.25 -7.98
C ASP A 122 14.05 -15.11 -7.98
N ARG A 123 12.90 -14.47 -7.84
CA ARG A 123 11.62 -15.18 -7.88
C ARG A 123 11.35 -15.84 -9.23
N MET A 124 11.81 -15.22 -10.31
CA MET A 124 11.70 -15.81 -11.65
C MET A 124 12.58 -17.03 -11.80
N ALA A 125 13.82 -16.96 -11.31
CA ALA A 125 14.77 -18.07 -11.35
C ALA A 125 14.21 -19.29 -10.59
N ASN A 126 13.54 -19.08 -9.48
CA ASN A 126 12.96 -20.14 -8.63
C ASN A 126 11.63 -20.70 -9.16
N ASN A 127 10.88 -19.96 -9.97
CA ASN A 127 9.58 -20.39 -10.53
C ASN A 127 9.69 -21.14 -11.87
N ASN A 128 10.88 -21.48 -12.33
CA ASN A 128 11.13 -22.12 -13.64
C ASN A 128 10.49 -23.50 -13.85
N ASN A 129 9.73 -24.04 -12.88
CA ASN A 129 9.22 -25.41 -13.01
C ASN A 129 7.83 -25.53 -13.64
N ASN A 130 6.99 -24.49 -13.81
CA ASN A 130 5.64 -24.71 -14.36
C ASN A 130 4.93 -23.55 -15.08
N ASN A 131 5.47 -22.35 -15.22
CA ASN A 131 4.76 -21.30 -15.97
C ASN A 131 5.70 -20.46 -16.84
N LYS A 132 5.44 -20.51 -18.16
CA LYS A 132 6.00 -19.59 -19.17
C LYS A 132 5.48 -18.15 -19.03
N ASP A 133 5.06 -17.73 -17.85
CA ASP A 133 4.60 -16.38 -17.65
C ASP A 133 5.80 -15.43 -17.58
N HIS A 134 5.91 -14.61 -18.62
CA HIS A 134 6.85 -13.50 -18.64
C HIS A 134 6.73 -12.69 -17.34
N PRO A 135 7.84 -12.15 -16.80
CA PRO A 135 7.81 -11.37 -15.58
C PRO A 135 6.76 -10.28 -15.67
N GLN A 136 5.86 -10.28 -14.72
CA GLN A 136 4.76 -9.31 -14.70
C GLN A 136 5.26 -7.86 -14.70
N TYR A 137 6.46 -7.60 -14.14
CA TYR A 137 7.06 -6.28 -14.15
C TYR A 137 7.45 -5.81 -15.56
N ILE A 138 7.94 -6.70 -16.45
CA ILE A 138 8.27 -6.38 -17.85
C ILE A 138 7.02 -5.81 -18.55
N LYS A 139 5.90 -6.50 -18.41
CA LYS A 139 4.62 -6.07 -18.98
C LYS A 139 4.10 -4.79 -18.34
N ALA A 140 4.17 -4.69 -17.00
CA ALA A 140 3.68 -3.54 -16.26
C ALA A 140 4.49 -2.27 -16.52
N LEU A 141 5.80 -2.39 -16.75
CA LEU A 141 6.70 -1.28 -17.10
C LEU A 141 6.78 -1.03 -18.61
N LYS A 142 6.12 -1.87 -19.44
CA LYS A 142 6.15 -1.80 -20.92
C LYS A 142 7.57 -1.86 -21.47
N LEU A 143 8.37 -2.78 -20.93
CA LEU A 143 9.75 -2.93 -21.38
C LEU A 143 9.78 -3.54 -22.80
N PRO A 144 10.71 -3.10 -23.67
CA PRO A 144 10.77 -3.54 -25.07
C PRO A 144 11.23 -4.99 -25.23
N MET A 145 11.82 -5.57 -24.19
CA MET A 145 12.36 -6.92 -24.19
C MET A 145 11.54 -7.84 -23.29
N ASN A 146 11.31 -9.07 -23.74
CA ASN A 146 10.68 -10.13 -22.93
C ASN A 146 11.70 -10.90 -22.07
N LYS A 147 12.83 -10.27 -21.73
CA LYS A 147 13.90 -10.87 -20.94
C LYS A 147 14.07 -10.08 -19.63
N PRO A 148 14.48 -10.74 -18.53
CA PRO A 148 14.79 -10.04 -17.29
C PRO A 148 15.96 -9.06 -17.49
N ILE A 149 15.86 -7.91 -16.86
CA ILE A 149 16.92 -6.92 -16.77
C ILE A 149 17.58 -7.09 -15.40
N TYR A 150 18.90 -7.12 -15.36
CA TYR A 150 19.67 -7.31 -14.11
C TYR A 150 20.38 -6.03 -13.69
N ASP A 151 20.64 -5.11 -14.62
CA ASP A 151 21.25 -3.81 -14.34
C ASP A 151 20.16 -2.78 -14.03
N ILE A 152 20.25 -2.20 -12.86
CA ILE A 152 19.30 -1.17 -12.41
C ILE A 152 19.39 0.08 -13.28
N ASN A 153 20.58 0.48 -13.73
CA ASN A 153 20.76 1.65 -14.56
C ASN A 153 20.08 1.49 -15.91
N GLU A 154 20.22 0.30 -16.53
CA GLU A 154 19.51 -0.04 -17.76
C GLU A 154 17.99 0.03 -17.58
N LEU A 155 17.48 -0.47 -16.45
CA LEU A 155 16.06 -0.42 -16.14
C LEU A 155 15.57 1.02 -15.94
N LEU A 156 16.32 1.84 -15.21
CA LEU A 156 15.98 3.23 -14.96
C LEU A 156 16.01 4.06 -16.26
N ASP A 157 16.97 3.81 -17.15
CA ASP A 157 17.06 4.45 -18.44
C ASP A 157 15.84 4.15 -19.33
N ILE A 158 15.48 2.87 -19.44
CA ILE A 158 14.33 2.46 -20.25
C ILE A 158 13.04 3.05 -19.68
N VAL A 159 12.85 2.96 -18.35
CA VAL A 159 11.65 3.48 -17.70
C VAL A 159 11.61 4.99 -17.77
N GLY A 160 12.73 5.68 -17.55
CA GLY A 160 12.87 7.14 -17.66
C GLY A 160 12.45 7.63 -19.05
N ASN A 161 12.96 6.99 -20.11
CA ASN A 161 12.57 7.28 -21.49
C ASN A 161 11.06 7.04 -21.72
N ASN A 162 10.51 5.93 -21.21
CA ASN A 162 9.09 5.61 -21.35
C ASN A 162 8.14 6.62 -20.68
N ILE A 163 8.59 7.27 -19.61
CA ILE A 163 7.82 8.32 -18.92
C ILE A 163 8.15 9.74 -19.39
N GLY A 164 9.01 9.88 -20.41
CA GLY A 164 9.45 11.18 -20.96
C GLY A 164 10.40 11.95 -20.04
N ARG A 165 11.14 11.28 -19.19
CA ARG A 165 12.14 11.82 -18.25
C ARG A 165 13.42 11.00 -18.34
N PRO A 166 14.30 11.30 -19.31
CA PRO A 166 15.54 10.56 -19.49
C PRO A 166 16.41 10.59 -18.23
N SER A 167 17.13 9.52 -17.96
CA SER A 167 17.97 9.35 -16.76
C SER A 167 19.22 10.23 -16.75
N ASP A 168 19.63 10.76 -17.89
CA ASP A 168 20.71 11.74 -18.02
C ASP A 168 20.39 13.12 -17.39
N THR A 169 19.14 13.34 -17.00
CA THR A 169 18.73 14.51 -16.22
C THR A 169 18.90 14.27 -14.73
N THR A 170 19.25 15.31 -13.97
CA THR A 170 19.52 15.24 -12.51
C THR A 170 18.39 14.61 -11.67
N SER A 171 17.17 14.53 -12.21
CA SER A 171 16.00 13.93 -11.55
C SER A 171 15.46 12.72 -12.28
N GLY A 172 15.97 12.36 -13.45
CA GLY A 172 15.39 11.33 -14.32
C GLY A 172 15.42 9.94 -13.70
N SER A 173 16.56 9.53 -13.14
CA SER A 173 16.69 8.24 -12.43
C SER A 173 15.79 8.17 -11.19
N LEU A 174 15.72 9.24 -10.41
CA LEU A 174 14.85 9.34 -9.24
C LEU A 174 13.36 9.24 -9.61
N ASP A 175 12.96 9.89 -10.72
CA ASP A 175 11.59 9.84 -11.21
C ASP A 175 11.25 8.43 -11.74
N ALA A 176 12.18 7.78 -12.45
CA ALA A 176 12.03 6.41 -12.92
C ALA A 176 11.91 5.43 -11.75
N ALA A 177 12.80 5.51 -10.75
CA ALA A 177 12.73 4.71 -9.53
C ALA A 177 11.41 4.93 -8.79
N THR A 178 10.98 6.19 -8.63
CA THR A 178 9.69 6.53 -8.02
C THR A 178 8.52 5.91 -8.78
N PHE A 179 8.57 5.92 -10.11
CA PHE A 179 7.54 5.30 -10.95
C PHE A 179 7.48 3.78 -10.74
N ILE A 180 8.64 3.10 -10.72
CA ILE A 180 8.75 1.65 -10.48
C ILE A 180 8.14 1.28 -9.12
N LEU A 181 8.56 1.98 -8.04
CA LEU A 181 8.07 1.75 -6.69
C LEU A 181 6.56 2.00 -6.57
N ASN A 182 6.04 3.03 -7.23
CA ASN A 182 4.60 3.28 -7.27
C ASN A 182 3.81 2.17 -7.99
N LYS A 183 4.37 1.57 -9.04
CA LYS A 183 3.76 0.43 -9.73
C LYS A 183 3.73 -0.80 -8.84
N PHE A 184 4.82 -1.05 -8.11
CA PHE A 184 4.90 -2.12 -7.12
C PHE A 184 3.86 -1.94 -6.00
N ASN A 185 3.79 -0.76 -5.38
CA ASN A 185 2.84 -0.45 -4.31
C ASN A 185 1.37 -0.55 -4.73
N LYS A 186 1.09 -0.38 -6.03
CA LYS A 186 -0.24 -0.62 -6.63
C LYS A 186 -0.50 -2.09 -6.97
N GLY A 187 0.42 -3.00 -6.65
CA GLY A 187 0.30 -4.43 -6.91
C GLY A 187 0.39 -4.82 -8.39
N GLN A 188 0.91 -3.93 -9.26
CA GLN A 188 0.95 -4.18 -10.71
C GLN A 188 2.03 -5.19 -11.13
N PHE A 189 2.93 -5.55 -10.23
CA PHE A 189 3.94 -6.59 -10.44
C PHE A 189 3.50 -7.96 -9.90
N GLY A 190 2.25 -8.07 -9.42
CA GLY A 190 1.71 -9.27 -8.82
C GLY A 190 1.80 -9.28 -7.30
N LYS A 191 1.60 -10.46 -6.71
CA LYS A 191 1.67 -10.66 -5.26
C LYS A 191 3.09 -11.06 -4.87
N PHE A 192 3.66 -10.36 -3.90
CA PHE A 192 5.00 -10.63 -3.36
C PHE A 192 4.91 -10.99 -1.88
N LEU A 193 5.74 -11.96 -1.48
CA LEU A 193 6.09 -12.23 -0.11
C LEU A 193 7.54 -11.74 0.06
N LEU A 194 7.73 -10.69 0.84
CA LEU A 194 9.03 -10.04 1.03
C LEU A 194 9.88 -10.71 2.12
N ASP A 195 9.31 -11.68 2.83
CA ASP A 195 9.93 -12.37 3.97
C ASP A 195 10.15 -13.86 3.69
N GLU A 196 10.33 -14.24 2.43
CA GLU A 196 10.74 -15.61 2.09
C GLU A 196 12.20 -15.80 2.52
N ARG A 197 12.38 -16.32 3.73
CA ARG A 197 13.67 -16.93 4.10
C ARG A 197 13.94 -18.03 3.10
N GLN A 198 15.01 -17.88 2.34
CA GLN A 198 15.55 -18.99 1.54
C GLN A 198 15.79 -20.15 2.52
N ARG A 199 14.99 -21.20 2.39
CA ARG A 199 15.24 -22.50 3.02
C ARG A 199 16.16 -23.30 2.14
#